data_d82689e2e21a324fe43628016b227044
#
_entry.id   d82689e2e21a324fe43628016b227044
#
_cell.length_a   1.000
_cell.length_b   1.000
_cell.length_c   1.000
_cell.angle_alpha   90.00
_cell.angle_beta   90.00
_cell.angle_gamma   90.00
#
_symmetry.space_group_name_H-M   'P 1'
#
loop_
_entity.id
_entity.type
_entity.pdbx_description
1 polymer ?
#
loop_
_entity_poly.entity_id
_entity_poly.type
_entity_poly.pdbx_seq_one_letter_code
_entity_poly.pdbx_strand_id
1 'polypeptide(L)'
;MVFLFLATSVFAQQPSSPSAAPSVMRSAYGDKLRLPGLPNGGRVNDFLYCGAQPHPAGIQELKNLGITTIVDLRGENPMQRDSERQQAESLGIRFVSIPVSGWDPPSNEQVAQFLSLFRNNPKEKVFVHCRFGDDRTGVFVATYRMAYEGWPSTQAMNEMYFFGFNGFWHPSMKSFIRDFPARLKSAPALVEYKPSALAVTK
;
A
#
# COMPACT_ATOMS: atom_id res chain seq x y z
N MET A 1 -38.69 -73.32 -28.06
CA MET A 1 -37.38 -72.61 -28.17
C MET A 1 -37.61 -71.17 -27.80
N VAL A 2 -37.33 -70.81 -26.54
CA VAL A 2 -37.59 -69.46 -26.00
C VAL A 2 -36.26 -68.72 -25.95
N PHE A 3 -36.11 -67.66 -26.70
CA PHE A 3 -34.90 -66.80 -26.68
C PHE A 3 -35.08 -65.73 -25.60
N LEU A 4 -34.22 -65.76 -24.56
CA LEU A 4 -34.13 -64.80 -23.51
C LEU A 4 -33.17 -63.68 -23.95
N PHE A 5 -33.64 -62.43 -24.20
CA PHE A 5 -32.81 -61.31 -24.46
C PHE A 5 -32.39 -60.65 -23.10
N LEU A 6 -31.10 -60.76 -22.81
CA LEU A 6 -30.48 -59.99 -21.70
C LEU A 6 -30.16 -58.58 -22.17
N ALA A 7 -30.83 -57.58 -21.64
CA ALA A 7 -30.51 -56.18 -21.85
C ALA A 7 -29.41 -55.75 -20.88
N THR A 8 -28.23 -55.44 -21.39
CA THR A 8 -27.13 -54.85 -20.61
C THR A 8 -27.31 -53.34 -20.55
N SER A 9 -27.63 -52.81 -19.37
CA SER A 9 -27.68 -51.37 -19.14
C SER A 9 -26.27 -50.79 -19.01
N VAL A 10 -25.84 -49.96 -19.96
CA VAL A 10 -24.60 -49.21 -19.90
C VAL A 10 -24.88 -47.95 -19.05
N PHE A 11 -24.35 -47.92 -17.83
CA PHE A 11 -24.33 -46.71 -17.01
C PHE A 11 -23.28 -45.75 -17.59
N ALA A 12 -23.71 -44.68 -18.21
CA ALA A 12 -22.84 -43.57 -18.60
C ALA A 12 -22.46 -42.77 -17.36
N GLN A 13 -21.17 -42.84 -16.98
CA GLN A 13 -20.60 -41.93 -15.96
C GLN A 13 -20.55 -40.51 -16.52
N GLN A 14 -21.29 -39.60 -15.87
CA GLN A 14 -21.15 -38.18 -16.12
C GLN A 14 -19.76 -37.70 -15.68
N PRO A 15 -19.07 -36.88 -16.49
CA PRO A 15 -17.82 -36.27 -16.05
C PRO A 15 -18.10 -35.30 -14.90
N SER A 16 -17.43 -35.53 -13.77
CA SER A 16 -17.44 -34.64 -12.61
C SER A 16 -16.85 -33.29 -13.02
N SER A 17 -17.65 -32.23 -12.89
CA SER A 17 -17.20 -30.85 -13.08
C SER A 17 -15.98 -30.57 -12.19
N PRO A 18 -14.94 -29.86 -12.68
CA PRO A 18 -13.81 -29.50 -11.85
C PRO A 18 -14.31 -28.60 -10.72
N SER A 19 -14.05 -29.04 -9.50
CA SER A 19 -14.27 -28.26 -8.27
C SER A 19 -13.55 -26.92 -8.44
N ALA A 20 -14.31 -25.82 -8.46
CA ALA A 20 -13.75 -24.48 -8.45
C ALA A 20 -12.85 -24.35 -7.22
N ALA A 21 -11.57 -24.11 -7.43
CA ALA A 21 -10.64 -23.77 -6.37
C ALA A 21 -11.21 -22.62 -5.55
N PRO A 22 -11.11 -22.63 -4.21
CA PRO A 22 -11.62 -21.56 -3.39
C PRO A 22 -11.00 -20.26 -3.86
N SER A 23 -11.82 -19.33 -4.34
CA SER A 23 -11.41 -17.96 -4.62
C SER A 23 -10.95 -17.35 -3.31
N VAL A 24 -9.64 -17.22 -3.12
CA VAL A 24 -9.08 -16.42 -2.03
C VAL A 24 -9.63 -15.02 -2.24
N MET A 25 -10.60 -14.61 -1.44
CA MET A 25 -11.07 -13.23 -1.42
C MET A 25 -9.86 -12.38 -1.02
N ARG A 26 -9.21 -11.75 -2.00
CA ARG A 26 -8.19 -10.73 -1.71
C ARG A 26 -8.88 -9.65 -0.90
N SER A 27 -8.26 -9.23 0.19
CA SER A 27 -8.72 -8.08 0.96
C SER A 27 -8.99 -6.92 -0.01
N ALA A 28 -10.08 -6.18 0.22
CA ALA A 28 -10.36 -4.95 -0.52
C ALA A 28 -9.29 -3.88 -0.29
N TYR A 29 -8.42 -4.09 0.69
CA TYR A 29 -7.30 -3.24 1.11
C TYR A 29 -5.99 -4.03 1.06
N GLY A 30 -4.89 -3.35 1.38
CA GLY A 30 -3.59 -4.01 1.54
C GLY A 30 -3.58 -5.06 2.66
N ASP A 31 -2.58 -5.93 2.63
CA ASP A 31 -2.42 -7.02 3.60
C ASP A 31 -1.63 -6.55 4.83
N LYS A 32 -2.07 -6.91 6.03
CA LYS A 32 -1.27 -6.70 7.25
C LYS A 32 -0.14 -7.70 7.30
N LEU A 33 1.09 -7.21 7.50
CA LEU A 33 2.28 -8.02 7.67
C LEU A 33 2.64 -8.17 9.15
N ARG A 34 2.99 -9.39 9.54
CA ARG A 34 3.49 -9.70 10.89
C ARG A 34 4.92 -10.20 10.79
N LEU A 35 5.86 -9.26 10.67
CA LEU A 35 7.29 -9.56 10.57
C LEU A 35 8.05 -9.00 11.77
N PRO A 36 9.11 -9.67 12.23
CA PRO A 36 9.93 -9.17 13.33
C PRO A 36 10.46 -7.77 13.04
N GLY A 37 10.33 -6.87 14.01
CA GLY A 37 10.85 -5.50 13.88
C GLY A 37 10.08 -4.58 12.93
N LEU A 38 8.94 -5.00 12.38
CA LEU A 38 8.06 -4.18 11.52
C LEU A 38 6.68 -3.99 12.17
N PRO A 39 6.56 -3.14 13.20
CA PRO A 39 5.28 -2.90 13.84
C PRO A 39 4.33 -2.19 12.87
N ASN A 40 3.04 -2.52 12.96
CA ASN A 40 1.97 -2.07 12.05
C ASN A 40 2.33 -2.22 10.55
N GLY A 41 3.10 -3.27 10.21
CA GLY A 41 3.52 -3.52 8.84
C GLY A 41 2.36 -3.84 7.91
N GLY A 42 2.43 -3.34 6.68
CA GLY A 42 1.44 -3.58 5.64
C GLY A 42 2.08 -3.67 4.25
N ARG A 43 1.51 -4.54 3.41
CA ARG A 43 1.78 -4.58 1.97
C ARG A 43 0.58 -3.96 1.26
N VAL A 44 0.77 -2.77 0.74
CA VAL A 44 -0.27 -2.05 -0.03
C VAL A 44 -0.46 -2.72 -1.39
N ASN A 45 0.65 -2.96 -2.10
CA ASN A 45 0.72 -3.72 -3.36
C ASN A 45 2.15 -4.26 -3.56
N ASP A 46 2.53 -4.63 -4.79
CA ASP A 46 3.86 -5.18 -5.11
C ASP A 46 4.99 -4.15 -4.98
N PHE A 47 4.67 -2.86 -5.01
CA PHE A 47 5.64 -1.75 -5.06
C PHE A 47 5.63 -0.88 -3.80
N LEU A 48 4.53 -0.87 -3.04
CA LEU A 48 4.37 -0.03 -1.86
C LEU A 48 4.06 -0.87 -0.62
N TYR A 49 4.88 -0.66 0.40
CA TYR A 49 4.77 -1.20 1.74
C TYR A 49 4.69 -0.05 2.74
N CYS A 50 4.08 -0.28 3.88
CA CYS A 50 3.91 0.74 4.91
C CYS A 50 4.07 0.17 6.31
N GLY A 51 4.22 1.05 7.31
CA GLY A 51 4.30 0.61 8.69
C GLY A 51 4.66 1.72 9.66
N ALA A 52 4.92 1.30 10.91
CA ALA A 52 5.54 2.14 11.91
C ALA A 52 7.06 2.17 11.70
N GLN A 53 7.75 3.00 12.46
CA GLN A 53 9.21 3.04 12.49
C GLN A 53 9.78 1.63 12.67
N PRO A 54 10.59 1.14 11.73
CA PRO A 54 11.18 -0.19 11.85
C PRO A 54 12.23 -0.23 12.99
N HIS A 55 12.27 -1.35 13.70
CA HIS A 55 13.40 -1.67 14.58
C HIS A 55 14.58 -2.16 13.73
N PRO A 56 15.81 -2.24 14.29
CA PRO A 56 16.96 -2.70 13.52
C PRO A 56 16.77 -4.03 12.79
N ALA A 57 16.13 -5.01 13.41
CA ALA A 57 15.79 -6.29 12.78
C ALA A 57 14.79 -6.12 11.61
N GLY A 58 13.88 -5.15 11.73
CA GLY A 58 12.90 -4.86 10.68
C GLY A 58 13.52 -4.30 9.41
N ILE A 59 14.60 -3.55 9.51
CA ILE A 59 15.31 -3.03 8.32
C ILE A 59 15.91 -4.19 7.52
N GLN A 60 16.40 -5.23 8.19
CA GLN A 60 16.86 -6.46 7.52
C GLN A 60 15.68 -7.18 6.84
N GLU A 61 14.50 -7.25 7.48
CA GLU A 61 13.31 -7.82 6.86
C GLU A 61 12.86 -7.01 5.63
N LEU A 62 12.95 -5.68 5.67
CA LEU A 62 12.69 -4.85 4.49
C LEU A 62 13.63 -5.19 3.34
N LYS A 63 14.92 -5.43 3.62
CA LYS A 63 15.88 -5.90 2.61
C LYS A 63 15.46 -7.25 2.02
N ASN A 64 15.04 -8.20 2.86
CA ASN A 64 14.60 -9.53 2.45
C ASN A 64 13.33 -9.47 1.57
N LEU A 65 12.43 -8.51 1.82
CA LEU A 65 11.26 -8.22 0.97
C LEU A 65 11.62 -7.57 -0.37
N GLY A 66 12.88 -7.18 -0.56
CA GLY A 66 13.35 -6.50 -1.76
C GLY A 66 13.03 -5.00 -1.79
N ILE A 67 12.79 -4.39 -0.62
CA ILE A 67 12.60 -2.93 -0.54
C ILE A 67 13.88 -2.24 -1.00
N THR A 68 13.73 -1.28 -1.90
CA THR A 68 14.82 -0.49 -2.47
C THR A 68 14.93 0.90 -1.85
N THR A 69 13.81 1.41 -1.31
CA THR A 69 13.75 2.75 -0.71
C THR A 69 12.90 2.73 0.55
N ILE A 70 13.43 3.32 1.63
CA ILE A 70 12.67 3.68 2.83
C ILE A 70 12.34 5.16 2.78
N VAL A 71 11.08 5.51 3.04
CA VAL A 71 10.59 6.89 3.17
C VAL A 71 10.20 7.15 4.62
N ASP A 72 10.96 8.01 5.28
CA ASP A 72 10.68 8.46 6.65
C ASP A 72 9.91 9.79 6.65
N LEU A 73 8.71 9.75 7.20
CA LEU A 73 7.82 10.91 7.31
C LEU A 73 7.96 11.68 8.63
N ARG A 74 8.87 11.26 9.52
CA ARG A 74 9.04 11.90 10.83
C ARG A 74 9.83 13.21 10.70
N GLY A 75 9.31 14.27 11.32
CA GLY A 75 10.04 15.52 11.53
C GLY A 75 10.77 15.57 12.87
N GLU A 76 10.39 14.68 13.78
CA GLU A 76 10.91 14.56 15.15
C GLU A 76 12.09 13.57 15.23
N ASN A 77 12.92 13.74 16.26
CA ASN A 77 13.99 12.79 16.66
C ASN A 77 15.08 12.55 15.59
N PRO A 78 15.90 13.57 15.26
CA PRO A 78 16.92 13.47 14.22
C PRO A 78 17.93 12.32 14.43
N MET A 79 18.34 12.08 15.68
CA MET A 79 19.32 11.00 15.98
C MET A 79 18.81 9.60 15.62
N GLN A 80 17.54 9.31 15.91
CA GLN A 80 16.96 8.02 15.53
C GLN A 80 16.82 7.90 14.02
N ARG A 81 16.45 8.98 13.32
CA ARG A 81 16.38 9.01 11.86
C ARG A 81 17.74 8.76 11.24
N ASP A 82 18.79 9.40 11.75
CA ASP A 82 20.15 9.27 11.19
C ASP A 82 20.72 7.87 11.43
N SER A 83 20.45 7.24 12.60
CA SER A 83 20.80 5.85 12.88
C SER A 83 20.08 4.88 11.93
N GLU A 84 18.77 5.09 11.69
CA GLU A 84 17.97 4.28 10.76
C GLU A 84 18.48 4.43 9.32
N ARG A 85 18.80 5.66 8.90
CA ARG A 85 19.40 5.93 7.59
C ARG A 85 20.70 5.18 7.41
N GLN A 86 21.62 5.28 8.36
CA GLN A 86 22.92 4.61 8.29
C GLN A 86 22.76 3.10 8.14
N GLN A 87 21.83 2.50 8.89
CA GLN A 87 21.56 1.07 8.80
C GLN A 87 20.94 0.69 7.45
N ALA A 88 19.96 1.45 6.95
CA ALA A 88 19.34 1.20 5.65
C ALA A 88 20.36 1.29 4.51
N GLU A 89 21.17 2.34 4.50
CA GLU A 89 22.20 2.57 3.48
C GLU A 89 23.29 1.50 3.51
N SER A 90 23.67 0.99 4.71
CA SER A 90 24.62 -0.13 4.84
C SER A 90 24.11 -1.43 4.20
N LEU A 91 22.80 -1.60 4.09
CA LEU A 91 22.15 -2.71 3.40
C LEU A 91 21.84 -2.42 1.93
N GLY A 92 22.27 -1.26 1.40
CA GLY A 92 22.00 -0.84 0.04
C GLY A 92 20.54 -0.42 -0.20
N ILE A 93 19.83 0.01 0.84
CA ILE A 93 18.49 0.58 0.75
C ILE A 93 18.61 2.10 0.76
N ARG A 94 18.06 2.78 -0.23
CA ARG A 94 18.02 4.24 -0.28
C ARG A 94 17.12 4.78 0.83
N PHE A 95 17.55 5.83 1.50
CA PHE A 95 16.76 6.48 2.55
C PHE A 95 16.34 7.89 2.12
N VAL A 96 15.05 8.15 2.12
CA VAL A 96 14.43 9.43 1.74
C VAL A 96 13.69 9.98 2.94
N SER A 97 13.98 11.23 3.33
CA SER A 97 13.26 11.92 4.41
C SER A 97 12.30 12.95 3.81
N ILE A 98 11.02 12.81 4.16
CA ILE A 98 9.94 13.76 3.82
C ILE A 98 9.26 14.14 5.14
N PRO A 99 9.86 15.03 5.94
CA PRO A 99 9.34 15.32 7.26
C PRO A 99 7.98 16.03 7.20
N VAL A 100 6.99 15.47 7.87
CA VAL A 100 5.63 15.98 7.97
C VAL A 100 5.26 16.17 9.43
N SER A 101 4.51 17.22 9.74
CA SER A 101 3.93 17.44 11.07
C SER A 101 3.12 16.22 11.54
N GLY A 102 3.20 15.90 12.81
CA GLY A 102 2.34 14.86 13.40
C GLY A 102 0.87 15.21 13.45
N TRP A 103 0.51 16.49 13.26
CA TRP A 103 -0.85 17.02 13.43
C TRP A 103 -1.45 17.56 12.14
N ASP A 104 -0.63 18.10 11.24
CA ASP A 104 -1.08 18.73 10.01
C ASP A 104 -0.94 17.79 8.81
N PRO A 105 -1.77 17.96 7.78
CA PRO A 105 -1.61 17.22 6.54
C PRO A 105 -0.30 17.61 5.83
N PRO A 106 0.25 16.76 4.94
CA PRO A 106 1.39 17.13 4.12
C PRO A 106 1.06 18.26 3.15
N SER A 107 2.09 18.97 2.67
CA SER A 107 1.94 19.87 1.55
C SER A 107 1.78 19.10 0.22
N ASN A 108 1.31 19.76 -0.82
CA ASN A 108 1.22 19.15 -2.15
C ASN A 108 2.60 18.76 -2.70
N GLU A 109 3.65 19.54 -2.39
CA GLU A 109 5.04 19.31 -2.79
C GLU A 109 5.61 18.07 -2.10
N GLN A 110 5.32 17.86 -0.80
CA GLN A 110 5.73 16.67 -0.05
C GLN A 110 5.08 15.41 -0.65
N VAL A 111 3.79 15.50 -0.99
CA VAL A 111 3.10 14.39 -1.67
C VAL A 111 3.67 14.15 -3.07
N ALA A 112 3.93 15.21 -3.86
CA ALA A 112 4.55 15.09 -5.17
C ALA A 112 5.94 14.44 -5.10
N GLN A 113 6.76 14.82 -4.12
CA GLN A 113 8.05 14.20 -3.86
C GLN A 113 7.92 12.69 -3.61
N PHE A 114 6.95 12.26 -2.82
CA PHE A 114 6.68 10.85 -2.58
C PHE A 114 6.20 10.13 -3.86
N LEU A 115 5.23 10.69 -4.56
CA LEU A 115 4.69 10.08 -5.78
C LEU A 115 5.75 9.98 -6.88
N SER A 116 6.69 10.91 -6.95
CA SER A 116 7.77 10.88 -7.95
C SER A 116 8.66 9.64 -7.86
N LEU A 117 8.76 8.98 -6.70
CA LEU A 117 9.55 7.77 -6.52
C LEU A 117 9.07 6.64 -7.43
N PHE A 118 7.77 6.50 -7.60
CA PHE A 118 7.16 5.43 -8.40
C PHE A 118 7.14 5.75 -9.90
N ARG A 119 7.15 7.03 -10.26
CA ARG A 119 7.15 7.45 -11.66
C ARG A 119 8.50 7.23 -12.33
N ASN A 120 9.57 7.52 -11.62
CA ASN A 120 10.91 7.57 -12.18
C ASN A 120 11.59 6.19 -12.24
N ASN A 121 11.08 5.21 -11.49
CA ASN A 121 11.65 3.86 -11.46
C ASN A 121 10.54 2.80 -11.32
N PRO A 122 10.21 2.06 -12.39
CA PRO A 122 9.16 1.05 -12.35
C PRO A 122 9.53 -0.19 -11.50
N LYS A 123 10.79 -0.31 -11.06
CA LYS A 123 11.25 -1.38 -10.16
C LYS A 123 11.36 -0.92 -8.71
N GLU A 124 11.02 0.34 -8.44
CA GLU A 124 11.09 0.88 -7.08
C GLU A 124 10.12 0.13 -6.17
N LYS A 125 10.65 -0.41 -5.06
CA LYS A 125 9.86 -0.94 -3.97
C LYS A 125 10.07 -0.06 -2.75
N VAL A 126 9.02 0.62 -2.33
CA VAL A 126 9.06 1.63 -1.29
C VAL A 126 8.43 1.11 -0.02
N PHE A 127 9.09 1.32 1.11
CA PHE A 127 8.50 1.23 2.44
C PHE A 127 8.34 2.63 3.00
N VAL A 128 7.11 3.08 3.23
CA VAL A 128 6.80 4.38 3.83
C VAL A 128 6.38 4.22 5.27
N HIS A 129 6.93 5.04 6.16
CA HIS A 129 6.59 4.97 7.57
C HIS A 129 6.61 6.34 8.26
N CYS A 130 5.92 6.40 9.39
CA CYS A 130 6.06 7.44 10.40
C CYS A 130 6.41 6.81 11.76
N ARG A 131 6.05 7.43 12.87
CA ARG A 131 6.31 6.85 14.20
C ARG A 131 5.48 5.61 14.47
N PHE A 132 4.16 5.67 14.23
CA PHE A 132 3.19 4.62 14.56
C PHE A 132 2.64 3.87 13.33
N GLY A 133 2.89 4.39 12.12
CA GLY A 133 2.48 3.75 10.87
C GLY A 133 0.99 3.90 10.54
N ASP A 134 0.32 4.82 11.16
CA ASP A 134 -1.12 5.06 11.08
C ASP A 134 -1.47 6.36 10.33
N ASP A 135 -1.35 7.53 10.99
CA ASP A 135 -1.89 8.79 10.47
C ASP A 135 -1.12 9.32 9.27
N ARG A 136 0.13 9.78 9.45
CA ARG A 136 0.97 10.30 8.35
C ARG A 136 1.19 9.27 7.25
N THR A 137 1.50 8.04 7.64
CA THR A 137 1.68 6.91 6.71
C THR A 137 0.42 6.64 5.93
N GLY A 138 -0.73 6.58 6.61
CA GLY A 138 -2.04 6.38 5.97
C GLY A 138 -2.35 7.46 4.93
N VAL A 139 -2.05 8.73 5.22
CA VAL A 139 -2.24 9.84 4.27
C VAL A 139 -1.43 9.61 2.98
N PHE A 140 -0.15 9.25 3.09
CA PHE A 140 0.71 9.02 1.91
C PHE A 140 0.27 7.79 1.12
N VAL A 141 -0.11 6.69 1.77
CA VAL A 141 -0.69 5.51 1.12
C VAL A 141 -1.97 5.88 0.38
N ALA A 142 -2.88 6.63 1.02
CA ALA A 142 -4.13 7.08 0.41
C ALA A 142 -3.90 7.96 -0.82
N THR A 143 -2.92 8.88 -0.78
CA THR A 143 -2.57 9.71 -1.95
C THR A 143 -2.04 8.86 -3.11
N TYR A 144 -1.23 7.84 -2.84
CA TYR A 144 -0.76 6.87 -3.82
C TYR A 144 -1.93 6.10 -4.48
N ARG A 145 -2.85 5.55 -3.67
CA ARG A 145 -4.04 4.83 -4.16
C ARG A 145 -4.88 5.68 -5.10
N MET A 146 -5.08 6.96 -4.74
CA MET A 146 -5.87 7.88 -5.57
C MET A 146 -5.13 8.29 -6.85
N ALA A 147 -3.81 8.53 -6.77
CA ALA A 147 -3.02 9.01 -7.89
C ALA A 147 -2.71 7.91 -8.93
N TYR A 148 -2.32 6.72 -8.48
CA TYR A 148 -1.86 5.64 -9.36
C TYR A 148 -2.89 4.54 -9.60
N GLU A 149 -3.77 4.28 -8.64
CA GLU A 149 -4.77 3.23 -8.75
C GLU A 149 -6.19 3.76 -8.98
N GLY A 150 -6.36 5.09 -8.99
CA GLY A 150 -7.64 5.73 -9.29
C GLY A 150 -8.73 5.50 -8.23
N TRP A 151 -8.34 5.18 -6.99
CA TRP A 151 -9.30 4.94 -5.93
C TRP A 151 -10.09 6.20 -5.59
N PRO A 152 -11.39 6.09 -5.29
CA PRO A 152 -12.14 7.18 -4.71
C PRO A 152 -11.61 7.49 -3.29
N SER A 153 -11.70 8.74 -2.86
CA SER A 153 -11.23 9.19 -1.55
C SER A 153 -11.88 8.43 -0.39
N THR A 154 -13.12 8.00 -0.54
CA THR A 154 -13.82 7.18 0.47
C THR A 154 -13.18 5.80 0.66
N GLN A 155 -12.78 5.14 -0.42
CA GLN A 155 -12.11 3.83 -0.35
C GLN A 155 -10.72 3.98 0.25
N ALA A 156 -9.94 4.98 -0.18
CA ALA A 156 -8.62 5.28 0.36
C ALA A 156 -8.69 5.63 1.87
N MET A 157 -9.70 6.38 2.30
CA MET A 157 -9.96 6.69 3.71
C MET A 157 -10.27 5.42 4.53
N ASN A 158 -11.07 4.50 3.98
CA ASN A 158 -11.39 3.25 4.67
C ASN A 158 -10.15 2.36 4.83
N GLU A 159 -9.21 2.35 3.87
CA GLU A 159 -7.91 1.68 4.03
C GLU A 159 -7.07 2.34 5.13
N MET A 160 -7.07 3.68 5.25
CA MET A 160 -6.41 4.35 6.36
C MET A 160 -6.94 3.87 7.71
N TYR A 161 -8.28 3.81 7.88
CA TYR A 161 -8.90 3.27 9.11
C TYR A 161 -8.54 1.81 9.36
N PHE A 162 -8.47 0.99 8.32
CA PHE A 162 -8.02 -0.41 8.43
C PHE A 162 -6.60 -0.53 8.99
N PHE A 163 -5.70 0.41 8.66
CA PHE A 163 -4.33 0.46 9.17
C PHE A 163 -4.17 1.27 10.47
N GLY A 164 -5.25 1.80 11.06
CA GLY A 164 -5.22 2.40 12.39
C GLY A 164 -5.35 3.93 12.44
N PHE A 165 -5.62 4.59 11.30
CA PHE A 165 -5.84 6.04 11.27
C PHE A 165 -6.88 6.49 12.30
N ASN A 166 -6.55 7.53 13.08
CA ASN A 166 -7.48 8.11 14.04
C ASN A 166 -8.04 9.47 13.56
N GLY A 167 -9.04 9.41 12.71
CA GLY A 167 -9.66 10.60 12.11
C GLY A 167 -10.35 11.55 13.12
N PHE A 168 -10.56 11.13 14.37
CA PHE A 168 -11.06 12.01 15.43
C PHE A 168 -9.98 13.03 15.86
N TRP A 169 -8.75 12.57 16.04
CA TRP A 169 -7.63 13.42 16.42
C TRP A 169 -7.03 14.21 15.25
N HIS A 170 -7.25 13.75 14.00
CA HIS A 170 -6.65 14.32 12.80
C HIS A 170 -7.70 14.78 11.76
N PRO A 171 -8.61 15.72 12.11
CA PRO A 171 -9.66 16.17 11.18
C PRO A 171 -9.11 16.88 9.94
N SER A 172 -7.96 17.55 10.05
CA SER A 172 -7.28 18.21 8.93
C SER A 172 -6.75 17.20 7.89
N MET A 173 -6.14 16.10 8.33
CA MET A 173 -5.70 15.01 7.45
C MET A 173 -6.88 14.33 6.76
N LYS A 174 -7.98 14.11 7.50
CA LYS A 174 -9.22 13.58 6.93
C LYS A 174 -9.78 14.49 5.83
N SER A 175 -9.81 15.81 6.06
CA SER A 175 -10.25 16.79 5.07
C SER A 175 -9.31 16.81 3.86
N PHE A 176 -8.00 16.74 4.09
CA PHE A 176 -7.01 16.68 3.02
C PHE A 176 -7.27 15.51 2.06
N ILE A 177 -7.52 14.31 2.59
CA ILE A 177 -7.78 13.11 1.78
C ILE A 177 -9.12 13.22 1.04
N ARG A 178 -10.17 13.73 1.68
CA ARG A 178 -11.46 13.97 1.01
C ARG A 178 -11.30 14.89 -0.20
N ASP A 179 -10.49 15.95 -0.07
CA ASP A 179 -10.32 17.01 -1.06
C ASP A 179 -9.18 16.72 -2.05
N PHE A 180 -8.41 15.64 -1.84
CA PHE A 180 -7.24 15.29 -2.65
C PHE A 180 -7.55 15.06 -4.15
N PRO A 181 -8.69 14.47 -4.56
CA PRO A 181 -9.03 14.38 -5.98
C PRO A 181 -9.15 15.72 -6.70
N ALA A 182 -9.57 16.77 -5.99
CA ALA A 182 -9.58 18.14 -6.55
C ALA A 182 -8.15 18.70 -6.65
N ARG A 183 -7.29 18.43 -5.65
CA ARG A 183 -5.87 18.83 -5.67
C ARG A 183 -5.10 18.17 -6.82
N LEU A 184 -5.33 16.90 -7.12
CA LEU A 184 -4.76 16.20 -8.29
C LEU A 184 -5.11 16.87 -9.62
N LYS A 185 -6.24 17.58 -9.68
CA LYS A 185 -6.68 18.26 -10.91
C LYS A 185 -6.13 19.67 -11.06
N SER A 186 -5.84 20.35 -9.96
CA SER A 186 -5.61 21.79 -9.95
C SER A 186 -4.29 22.24 -9.32
N ALA A 187 -3.70 21.45 -8.39
CA ALA A 187 -2.46 21.86 -7.75
C ALA A 187 -1.25 21.64 -8.68
N PRO A 188 -0.44 22.68 -8.98
CA PRO A 188 0.67 22.60 -9.94
C PRO A 188 1.63 21.43 -9.65
N ALA A 189 1.94 21.15 -8.37
CA ALA A 189 2.82 20.06 -7.98
C ALA A 189 2.23 18.65 -8.21
N LEU A 190 0.91 18.52 -8.38
CA LEU A 190 0.22 17.25 -8.42
C LEU A 190 -0.45 16.90 -9.76
N VAL A 191 -0.65 17.88 -10.65
CA VAL A 191 -1.39 17.66 -11.91
C VAL A 191 -0.79 16.57 -12.81
N GLU A 192 0.51 16.33 -12.71
CA GLU A 192 1.21 15.30 -13.47
C GLU A 192 0.94 13.87 -12.98
N TYR A 193 0.43 13.72 -11.76
CA TYR A 193 0.06 12.43 -11.16
C TYR A 193 -1.43 12.09 -11.31
N LYS A 194 -2.17 12.90 -12.05
CA LYS A 194 -3.58 12.62 -12.35
C LYS A 194 -3.72 11.28 -13.06
N PRO A 195 -4.58 10.37 -12.60
CA PRO A 195 -4.82 9.10 -13.26
C PRO A 195 -5.19 9.32 -14.73
N SER A 196 -4.53 8.59 -15.63
CA SER A 196 -4.90 8.61 -17.05
C SER A 196 -6.30 8.02 -17.20
N ALA A 197 -7.14 8.61 -18.06
CA ALA A 197 -8.49 8.13 -18.34
C ALA A 197 -8.52 6.65 -18.81
N LEU A 198 -7.36 6.10 -19.24
CA LEU A 198 -7.21 4.72 -19.68
C LEU A 198 -7.06 3.71 -18.53
N ALA A 199 -6.82 4.14 -17.30
CA ALA A 199 -6.62 3.26 -16.15
C ALA A 199 -7.94 2.86 -15.44
N VAL A 200 -9.07 3.42 -15.82
CA VAL A 200 -10.38 3.20 -15.18
C VAL A 200 -11.16 2.00 -15.78
N THR A 201 -10.61 1.34 -16.80
CA THR A 201 -11.27 0.22 -17.51
C THR A 201 -10.48 -1.09 -17.30
N LYS A 202 -10.32 -1.54 -16.05
CA LYS A 202 -9.92 -2.93 -15.74
C LYS A 202 -10.65 -3.45 -14.52
#